data_d4c44d1d41fc9c71b21a940c561e1968
#
_entry.id   d4c44d1d41fc9c71b21a940c561e1968
#
_cell.length_a   1.000
_cell.length_b   1.000
_cell.length_c   1.000
_cell.angle_alpha   90.00
_cell.angle_beta   90.00
_cell.angle_gamma   90.00
#
_symmetry.space_group_name_H-M   'P 1'
#
loop_
_entity.id
_entity.type
_entity.pdbx_description
1 polymer ?
#
loop_
_entity_poly.entity_id
_entity_poly.type
_entity_poly.pdbx_seq_one_letter_code
_entity_poly.pdbx_strand_id
1 'polypeptide(L)'
;MSNQANTGETASGTTPNDSIQIGEAGEALPVVEVLTGRGVILGKSGSGKSNSGSVVVEELLDDGYPVLIVDVDGEYFGLKEEYEILHLGADEECDLQVGPEHAEKIAELTLEQNIPVILDVSGYLRNEDQKELIKEVGRHLFAKEKKLKKPFLLLVEEVHEYIPESGLDEAGQMLIKIAKRGRKHGLGLCGISQRPADVKKDFITQCDWHVWHRLTWDNDTKVVRRVLGSEYADAVQQLSDGEAFLHTDWNDQIKRVQFRRKHTFDAGATPGLEDIEPPDLKSVNSDILSELE
;
A
#
# COMPACT_ATOMS: atom_id res chain seq x y z
N MET A 1 -13.39 22.05 55.85
CA MET A 1 -14.27 21.60 54.76
C MET A 1 -13.45 21.64 53.50
N SER A 2 -12.89 20.52 53.14
CA SER A 2 -11.90 20.34 52.09
C SER A 2 -12.59 20.04 50.76
N ASN A 3 -12.35 20.87 49.78
CA ASN A 3 -12.77 20.66 48.40
C ASN A 3 -11.67 19.87 47.67
N GLN A 4 -11.96 18.63 47.33
CA GLN A 4 -11.12 17.84 46.43
C GLN A 4 -11.49 18.20 44.98
N ALA A 5 -10.52 18.78 44.27
CA ALA A 5 -10.62 18.95 42.84
C ALA A 5 -10.26 17.62 42.14
N ASN A 6 -11.20 17.15 41.38
CA ASN A 6 -11.09 15.97 40.51
C ASN A 6 -10.31 16.39 39.25
N THR A 7 -9.05 15.99 39.14
CA THR A 7 -8.27 16.15 37.90
C THR A 7 -8.60 15.02 36.97
N GLY A 8 -9.48 15.29 36.01
CA GLY A 8 -9.70 14.41 34.88
C GLY A 8 -8.44 14.39 33.98
N GLU A 9 -7.84 13.22 33.81
CA GLU A 9 -6.86 12.98 32.81
C GLU A 9 -7.54 13.13 31.43
N THR A 10 -7.20 14.18 30.70
CA THR A 10 -7.51 14.34 29.31
C THR A 10 -6.54 13.46 28.54
N ALA A 11 -7.06 12.43 27.87
CA ALA A 11 -6.33 11.69 26.84
C ALA A 11 -5.75 12.72 25.85
N SER A 12 -4.43 12.72 25.71
CA SER A 12 -3.72 13.53 24.71
C SER A 12 -4.03 12.97 23.32
N GLY A 13 -5.06 13.49 22.69
CA GLY A 13 -5.27 13.28 21.27
C GLY A 13 -4.12 13.96 20.52
N THR A 14 -3.19 13.19 20.02
CA THR A 14 -2.23 13.64 19.00
C THR A 14 -3.02 14.14 17.80
N THR A 15 -2.83 15.40 17.41
CA THR A 15 -3.34 15.89 16.11
C THR A 15 -2.65 15.10 15.02
N PRO A 16 -3.39 14.50 14.07
CA PRO A 16 -2.79 13.79 12.95
C PRO A 16 -1.79 14.68 12.21
N ASN A 17 -0.66 14.12 11.80
CA ASN A 17 0.33 14.86 11.03
C ASN A 17 -0.25 15.20 9.63
N ASP A 18 0.10 16.37 9.10
CA ASP A 18 -0.29 16.76 7.75
C ASP A 18 0.56 16.04 6.66
N SER A 19 1.63 15.37 7.05
CA SER A 19 2.58 14.71 6.15
C SER A 19 3.22 13.47 6.79
N ILE A 20 3.44 12.44 5.97
CA ILE A 20 4.20 11.23 6.32
C ILE A 20 5.68 11.42 5.95
N GLN A 21 6.59 10.93 6.80
CA GLN A 21 8.03 11.02 6.62
C GLN A 21 8.55 9.77 5.91
N ILE A 22 9.08 9.92 4.70
CA ILE A 22 9.49 8.77 3.89
C ILE A 22 11.00 8.63 3.72
N GLY A 23 11.75 9.73 3.85
CA GLY A 23 13.17 9.77 3.55
C GLY A 23 14.04 10.03 4.78
N GLU A 24 15.30 9.57 4.71
CA GLU A 24 16.29 9.75 5.78
C GLU A 24 16.66 11.23 6.04
N ALA A 25 16.54 12.09 5.03
CA ALA A 25 16.81 13.52 5.15
C ALA A 25 15.55 14.36 5.46
N GLY A 26 14.44 13.70 5.80
CA GLY A 26 13.18 14.37 6.16
C GLY A 26 12.27 14.65 4.96
N GLU A 27 12.44 13.92 3.87
CA GLU A 27 11.50 14.01 2.76
C GLU A 27 10.14 13.44 3.18
N ALA A 28 9.10 14.19 2.82
CA ALA A 28 7.74 13.89 3.23
C ALA A 28 6.72 14.00 2.10
N LEU A 29 5.61 13.30 2.25
CA LEU A 29 4.43 13.38 1.39
C LEU A 29 3.22 13.87 2.19
N PRO A 30 2.34 14.73 1.62
CA PRO A 30 1.11 15.11 2.28
C PRO A 30 0.20 13.90 2.48
N VAL A 31 -0.29 13.66 3.70
CA VAL A 31 -1.14 12.51 4.05
C VAL A 31 -2.36 12.42 3.15
N VAL A 32 -3.07 13.53 2.94
CA VAL A 32 -4.30 13.54 2.13
C VAL A 32 -4.04 13.13 0.68
N GLU A 33 -2.91 13.57 0.10
CA GLU A 33 -2.54 13.22 -1.27
C GLU A 33 -2.15 11.74 -1.41
N VAL A 34 -1.57 11.15 -0.37
CA VAL A 34 -1.27 9.70 -0.33
C VAL A 34 -2.55 8.89 -0.18
N LEU A 35 -3.42 9.25 0.77
CA LEU A 35 -4.64 8.49 1.09
C LEU A 35 -5.69 8.56 -0.01
N THR A 36 -5.77 9.68 -0.76
CA THR A 36 -6.86 9.90 -1.73
C THR A 36 -6.39 9.97 -3.18
N GLY A 37 -5.09 10.13 -3.39
CA GLY A 37 -4.48 10.25 -4.71
C GLY A 37 -4.16 8.91 -5.35
N ARG A 38 -3.49 9.00 -6.49
CA ARG A 38 -2.95 7.84 -7.19
C ARG A 38 -1.45 7.85 -7.05
N GLY A 39 -0.91 6.76 -6.56
CA GLY A 39 0.51 6.57 -6.41
C GLY A 39 1.03 5.39 -7.22
N VAL A 40 2.31 5.43 -7.53
CA VAL A 40 3.01 4.29 -8.09
C VAL A 40 4.44 4.21 -7.58
N ILE A 41 4.86 3.01 -7.16
CA ILE A 41 6.22 2.70 -6.71
C ILE A 41 6.80 1.68 -7.69
N LEU A 42 7.83 2.07 -8.41
CA LEU A 42 8.39 1.29 -9.52
C LEU A 42 9.88 1.06 -9.32
N GLY A 43 10.36 -0.12 -9.70
CA GLY A 43 11.79 -0.44 -9.62
C GLY A 43 12.02 -1.94 -9.77
N LYS A 44 13.21 -2.36 -10.14
CA LYS A 44 13.54 -3.78 -10.27
C LYS A 44 13.48 -4.50 -8.92
N SER A 45 13.47 -5.85 -8.94
CA SER A 45 13.60 -6.65 -7.71
C SER A 45 14.85 -6.27 -6.92
N GLY A 46 14.75 -6.20 -5.59
CA GLY A 46 15.84 -5.81 -4.69
C GLY A 46 16.23 -4.33 -4.72
N SER A 47 15.47 -3.45 -5.36
CA SER A 47 15.78 -2.01 -5.39
C SER A 47 15.21 -1.20 -4.22
N GLY A 48 14.37 -1.81 -3.38
CA GLY A 48 13.76 -1.16 -2.20
C GLY A 48 12.28 -0.81 -2.33
N LYS A 49 11.57 -1.30 -3.36
CA LYS A 49 10.12 -1.03 -3.54
C LYS A 49 9.26 -1.44 -2.35
N SER A 50 9.37 -2.71 -1.93
CA SER A 50 8.56 -3.24 -0.80
C SER A 50 8.89 -2.51 0.50
N ASN A 51 10.18 -2.15 0.71
CA ASN A 51 10.54 -1.26 1.82
C ASN A 51 9.81 0.09 1.74
N SER A 52 9.80 0.73 0.57
CA SER A 52 9.14 2.03 0.40
C SER A 52 7.62 1.93 0.56
N GLY A 53 7.00 0.85 0.07
CA GLY A 53 5.59 0.55 0.31
C GLY A 53 5.29 0.38 1.80
N SER A 54 6.11 -0.42 2.50
CA SER A 54 6.00 -0.62 3.95
C SER A 54 6.19 0.68 4.72
N VAL A 55 7.16 1.52 4.36
CA VAL A 55 7.38 2.85 4.99
C VAL A 55 6.15 3.73 4.88
N VAL A 56 5.52 3.80 3.69
CA VAL A 56 4.27 4.56 3.52
C VAL A 56 3.16 4.02 4.40
N VAL A 57 3.03 2.69 4.50
CA VAL A 57 2.01 2.03 5.33
C VAL A 57 2.26 2.28 6.82
N GLU A 58 3.51 2.08 7.30
CA GLU A 58 3.88 2.34 8.70
C GLU A 58 3.51 3.75 9.14
N GLU A 59 3.89 4.77 8.35
CA GLU A 59 3.58 6.17 8.65
C GLU A 59 2.06 6.44 8.71
N LEU A 60 1.28 5.81 7.82
CA LEU A 60 -0.17 5.94 7.85
C LEU A 60 -0.79 5.25 9.08
N LEU A 61 -0.27 4.07 9.46
CA LEU A 61 -0.73 3.32 10.63
C LEU A 61 -0.36 4.04 11.93
N ASP A 62 0.84 4.64 12.02
CA ASP A 62 1.29 5.44 13.15
C ASP A 62 0.37 6.65 13.40
N ASP A 63 -0.17 7.25 12.33
CA ASP A 63 -1.14 8.35 12.39
C ASP A 63 -2.60 7.86 12.54
N GLY A 64 -2.83 6.54 12.64
CA GLY A 64 -4.15 5.93 12.86
C GLY A 64 -5.03 5.85 11.60
N TYR A 65 -4.44 5.95 10.40
CA TYR A 65 -5.17 5.75 9.15
C TYR A 65 -5.17 4.28 8.74
N PRO A 66 -6.33 3.65 8.56
CA PRO A 66 -6.39 2.29 8.07
C PRO A 66 -6.02 2.22 6.58
N VAL A 67 -5.43 1.10 6.20
CA VAL A 67 -5.06 0.78 4.82
C VAL A 67 -5.55 -0.62 4.47
N LEU A 68 -5.78 -0.90 3.18
CA LEU A 68 -5.90 -2.26 2.70
C LEU A 68 -4.76 -2.53 1.72
N ILE A 69 -4.01 -3.59 2.00
CA ILE A 69 -2.87 -4.03 1.20
C ILE A 69 -3.28 -5.31 0.47
N VAL A 70 -3.20 -5.32 -0.86
CA VAL A 70 -3.24 -6.55 -1.66
C VAL A 70 -1.81 -7.05 -1.77
N ASP A 71 -1.51 -8.09 -1.02
CA ASP A 71 -0.18 -8.69 -0.89
C ASP A 71 -0.11 -9.95 -1.76
N VAL A 72 0.74 -9.91 -2.79
CA VAL A 72 0.87 -10.99 -3.77
C VAL A 72 1.94 -12.00 -3.38
N ASP A 73 2.95 -11.54 -2.68
CA ASP A 73 4.13 -12.34 -2.33
C ASP A 73 4.19 -12.74 -0.84
N GLY A 74 3.20 -12.29 -0.02
CA GLY A 74 3.16 -12.58 1.41
C GLY A 74 4.25 -11.84 2.21
N GLU A 75 4.61 -10.62 1.80
CA GLU A 75 5.72 -9.87 2.41
C GLU A 75 5.29 -8.89 3.52
N TYR A 76 3.98 -8.63 3.67
CA TYR A 76 3.48 -7.58 4.58
C TYR A 76 3.09 -8.08 5.97
N PHE A 77 3.04 -9.40 6.22
CA PHE A 77 2.68 -9.90 7.56
C PHE A 77 3.63 -9.41 8.66
N GLY A 78 4.88 -9.03 8.31
CA GLY A 78 5.83 -8.42 9.23
C GLY A 78 5.34 -7.14 9.91
N LEU A 79 4.34 -6.44 9.34
CA LEU A 79 3.68 -5.28 9.97
C LEU A 79 3.00 -5.67 11.29
N LYS A 80 2.62 -6.94 11.48
CA LYS A 80 1.99 -7.44 12.72
C LYS A 80 2.93 -7.41 13.93
N GLU A 81 4.23 -7.19 13.73
CA GLU A 81 5.17 -6.95 14.85
C GLU A 81 4.76 -5.72 15.66
N GLU A 82 4.35 -4.64 14.99
CA GLU A 82 4.06 -3.36 15.61
C GLU A 82 2.56 -2.98 15.58
N TYR A 83 1.79 -3.50 14.63
CA TYR A 83 0.41 -3.08 14.39
C TYR A 83 -0.60 -4.21 14.57
N GLU A 84 -1.77 -3.89 15.13
CA GLU A 84 -2.95 -4.76 15.11
C GLU A 84 -3.58 -4.67 13.71
N ILE A 85 -3.06 -5.45 12.77
CA ILE A 85 -3.51 -5.50 11.39
C ILE A 85 -4.10 -6.88 11.10
N LEU A 86 -5.27 -6.92 10.46
CA LEU A 86 -5.98 -8.15 10.13
C LEU A 86 -5.36 -8.79 8.89
N HIS A 87 -4.83 -10.00 9.03
CA HIS A 87 -4.19 -10.76 7.96
C HIS A 87 -5.17 -11.80 7.41
N LEU A 88 -5.69 -11.56 6.23
CA LEU A 88 -6.70 -12.37 5.54
C LEU A 88 -6.13 -12.98 4.28
N GLY A 89 -6.43 -14.24 4.00
CA GLY A 89 -5.94 -14.89 2.78
C GLY A 89 -6.48 -16.31 2.62
N ALA A 90 -5.74 -17.16 1.87
CA ALA A 90 -6.12 -18.55 1.66
C ALA A 90 -5.34 -19.54 2.55
N ASP A 91 -4.21 -19.12 3.10
CA ASP A 91 -3.30 -19.96 3.86
C ASP A 91 -3.67 -20.06 5.35
N GLU A 92 -3.19 -21.13 6.02
CA GLU A 92 -3.41 -21.37 7.44
C GLU A 92 -2.68 -20.37 8.35
N GLU A 93 -1.65 -19.69 7.84
CA GLU A 93 -0.91 -18.65 8.54
C GLU A 93 -1.69 -17.33 8.65
N CYS A 94 -2.74 -17.14 7.85
CA CYS A 94 -3.63 -15.99 7.95
C CYS A 94 -4.51 -16.06 9.21
N ASP A 95 -4.91 -14.91 9.72
CA ASP A 95 -5.84 -14.85 10.88
C ASP A 95 -7.20 -15.48 10.52
N LEU A 96 -7.61 -15.39 9.25
CA LEU A 96 -8.81 -16.04 8.72
C LEU A 96 -8.66 -16.33 7.22
N GLN A 97 -9.15 -17.50 6.80
CA GLN A 97 -9.27 -17.82 5.38
C GLN A 97 -10.53 -17.18 4.79
N VAL A 98 -10.37 -16.48 3.67
CA VAL A 98 -11.44 -15.71 3.04
C VAL A 98 -11.61 -16.04 1.57
N GLY A 99 -12.79 -15.73 1.04
CA GLY A 99 -13.13 -15.80 -0.38
C GLY A 99 -13.92 -14.57 -0.82
N PRO A 100 -14.34 -14.49 -2.10
CA PRO A 100 -15.09 -13.35 -2.63
C PRO A 100 -16.37 -13.02 -1.85
N GLU A 101 -16.98 -14.00 -1.19
CA GLU A 101 -18.16 -13.85 -0.34
C GLU A 101 -17.94 -12.97 0.89
N HIS A 102 -16.69 -12.85 1.37
CA HIS A 102 -16.31 -12.01 2.52
C HIS A 102 -16.03 -10.54 2.14
N ALA A 103 -16.01 -10.22 0.84
CA ALA A 103 -15.57 -8.91 0.34
C ALA A 103 -16.36 -7.72 0.90
N GLU A 104 -17.68 -7.86 1.11
CA GLU A 104 -18.49 -6.81 1.70
C GLU A 104 -18.08 -6.53 3.14
N LYS A 105 -17.86 -7.59 3.92
CA LYS A 105 -17.49 -7.49 5.32
C LYS A 105 -16.07 -6.96 5.50
N ILE A 106 -15.14 -7.38 4.65
CA ILE A 106 -13.77 -6.82 4.61
C ILE A 106 -13.83 -5.30 4.41
N ALA A 107 -14.61 -4.84 3.43
CA ALA A 107 -14.76 -3.42 3.18
C ALA A 107 -15.45 -2.66 4.33
N GLU A 108 -16.36 -3.32 5.07
CA GLU A 108 -17.01 -2.75 6.26
C GLU A 108 -16.01 -2.58 7.40
N LEU A 109 -15.29 -3.64 7.76
CA LEU A 109 -14.29 -3.62 8.82
C LEU A 109 -13.26 -2.53 8.57
N THR A 110 -12.77 -2.45 7.34
CA THR A 110 -11.71 -1.50 6.98
C THR A 110 -12.19 -0.06 7.02
N LEU A 111 -13.33 0.25 6.39
CA LEU A 111 -13.79 1.63 6.21
C LEU A 111 -14.63 2.16 7.37
N GLU A 112 -15.43 1.32 8.01
CA GLU A 112 -16.36 1.74 9.06
C GLU A 112 -15.76 1.57 10.45
N GLN A 113 -15.00 0.48 10.66
CA GLN A 113 -14.37 0.18 11.95
C GLN A 113 -12.88 0.61 12.01
N ASN A 114 -12.32 1.13 10.92
CA ASN A 114 -10.90 1.56 10.79
C ASN A 114 -9.88 0.44 11.08
N ILE A 115 -10.20 -0.79 10.69
CA ILE A 115 -9.29 -1.92 10.85
C ILE A 115 -8.39 -2.03 9.64
N PRO A 116 -7.06 -1.91 9.77
CA PRO A 116 -6.15 -2.13 8.66
C PRO A 116 -6.13 -3.61 8.26
N VAL A 117 -6.00 -3.89 6.96
CA VAL A 117 -6.07 -5.24 6.41
C VAL A 117 -4.91 -5.54 5.49
N ILE A 118 -4.27 -6.69 5.68
CA ILE A 118 -3.45 -7.37 4.68
C ILE A 118 -4.36 -8.42 4.03
N LEU A 119 -4.64 -8.25 2.75
CA LEU A 119 -5.30 -9.23 1.91
C LEU A 119 -4.21 -10.01 1.18
N ASP A 120 -3.76 -11.08 1.80
CA ASP A 120 -2.73 -11.97 1.28
C ASP A 120 -3.33 -12.90 0.24
N VAL A 121 -2.95 -12.65 -0.99
CA VAL A 121 -3.44 -13.43 -2.13
C VAL A 121 -2.41 -14.44 -2.65
N SER A 122 -1.27 -14.57 -2.00
CA SER A 122 -0.19 -15.51 -2.37
C SER A 122 -0.62 -16.98 -2.31
N GLY A 123 -1.46 -17.33 -1.34
CA GLY A 123 -1.96 -18.70 -1.11
C GLY A 123 -3.05 -19.19 -2.08
N TYR A 124 -3.59 -18.32 -2.94
CA TYR A 124 -4.62 -18.75 -3.90
C TYR A 124 -4.00 -19.49 -5.07
N LEU A 125 -4.32 -20.77 -5.22
CA LEU A 125 -3.77 -21.62 -6.28
C LEU A 125 -4.29 -21.27 -7.69
N ARG A 126 -5.42 -20.57 -7.77
CA ARG A 126 -6.06 -20.17 -9.03
C ARG A 126 -6.11 -18.65 -9.14
N ASN A 127 -5.52 -18.11 -10.19
CA ASN A 127 -5.54 -16.66 -10.44
C ASN A 127 -6.95 -16.09 -10.58
N GLU A 128 -7.93 -16.91 -11.01
CA GLU A 128 -9.32 -16.49 -11.15
C GLU A 128 -9.93 -16.18 -9.78
N ASP A 129 -9.69 -17.02 -8.76
CA ASP A 129 -10.22 -16.86 -7.41
C ASP A 129 -9.62 -15.62 -6.74
N GLN A 130 -8.30 -15.42 -6.88
CA GLN A 130 -7.58 -14.22 -6.45
C GLN A 130 -8.18 -12.94 -7.08
N LYS A 131 -8.34 -12.94 -8.39
CA LYS A 131 -8.87 -11.77 -9.12
C LYS A 131 -10.32 -11.48 -8.79
N GLU A 132 -11.13 -12.52 -8.59
CA GLU A 132 -12.52 -12.36 -8.18
C GLU A 132 -12.63 -11.71 -6.81
N LEU A 133 -11.80 -12.15 -5.83
CA LEU A 133 -11.74 -11.54 -4.50
C LEU A 133 -11.35 -10.06 -4.59
N ILE A 134 -10.27 -9.72 -5.30
CA ILE A 134 -9.80 -8.33 -5.45
C ILE A 134 -10.87 -7.47 -6.13
N LYS A 135 -11.54 -7.98 -7.16
CA LYS A 135 -12.64 -7.29 -7.84
C LYS A 135 -13.79 -6.97 -6.88
N GLU A 136 -14.22 -7.97 -6.10
CA GLU A 136 -15.35 -7.80 -5.18
C GLU A 136 -14.98 -6.87 -4.02
N VAL A 137 -13.81 -7.02 -3.41
CA VAL A 137 -13.31 -6.10 -2.38
C VAL A 137 -13.25 -4.67 -2.93
N GLY A 138 -12.64 -4.46 -4.09
CA GLY A 138 -12.58 -3.14 -4.74
C GLY A 138 -13.96 -2.56 -5.04
N ARG A 139 -14.93 -3.39 -5.44
CA ARG A 139 -16.32 -3.00 -5.69
C ARG A 139 -17.00 -2.50 -4.41
N HIS A 140 -16.86 -3.23 -3.30
CA HIS A 140 -17.45 -2.87 -2.03
C HIS A 140 -16.78 -1.63 -1.40
N LEU A 141 -15.44 -1.53 -1.42
CA LEU A 141 -14.70 -0.33 -1.02
C LEU A 141 -15.22 0.91 -1.77
N PHE A 142 -15.28 0.84 -3.09
CA PHE A 142 -15.73 1.98 -3.90
C PHE A 142 -17.20 2.34 -3.64
N ALA A 143 -18.07 1.35 -3.42
CA ALA A 143 -19.49 1.58 -3.14
C ALA A 143 -19.71 2.25 -1.77
N LYS A 144 -18.99 1.80 -0.74
CA LYS A 144 -19.05 2.37 0.62
C LYS A 144 -18.44 3.78 0.65
N GLU A 145 -17.27 3.98 0.03
CA GLU A 145 -16.59 5.29 0.01
C GLU A 145 -17.37 6.39 -0.72
N LYS A 146 -18.22 6.05 -1.66
CA LYS A 146 -19.16 7.03 -2.25
C LYS A 146 -20.06 7.69 -1.19
N LYS A 147 -20.31 7.01 -0.07
CA LYS A 147 -21.15 7.50 1.04
C LYS A 147 -20.31 8.04 2.20
N LEU A 148 -19.27 7.33 2.59
CA LEU A 148 -18.44 7.65 3.75
C LEU A 148 -17.51 8.84 3.48
N LYS A 149 -16.85 8.86 2.32
CA LYS A 149 -15.88 9.88 1.90
C LYS A 149 -14.76 10.09 2.92
N LYS A 150 -14.28 9.02 3.51
CA LYS A 150 -13.12 9.02 4.41
C LYS A 150 -11.85 8.86 3.59
N PRO A 151 -10.75 9.57 3.92
CA PRO A 151 -9.46 9.30 3.28
C PRO A 151 -8.99 7.87 3.57
N PHE A 152 -8.69 7.12 2.50
CA PHE A 152 -8.32 5.71 2.59
C PHE A 152 -7.42 5.28 1.43
N LEU A 153 -6.39 4.48 1.72
CA LEU A 153 -5.46 3.95 0.72
C LEU A 153 -5.69 2.46 0.46
N LEU A 154 -5.88 2.12 -0.82
CA LEU A 154 -5.72 0.77 -1.34
C LEU A 154 -4.32 0.64 -1.95
N LEU A 155 -3.45 -0.17 -1.36
CA LEU A 155 -2.13 -0.49 -1.88
C LEU A 155 -2.19 -1.84 -2.59
N VAL A 156 -1.65 -1.94 -3.81
CA VAL A 156 -1.68 -3.16 -4.63
C VAL A 156 -0.27 -3.51 -5.07
N GLU A 157 0.26 -4.60 -4.53
CA GLU A 157 1.53 -5.17 -4.97
C GLU A 157 1.38 -5.80 -6.37
N GLU A 158 2.49 -5.88 -7.07
CA GLU A 158 2.63 -6.41 -8.42
C GLU A 158 1.48 -6.00 -9.37
N VAL A 159 1.15 -4.70 -9.31
CA VAL A 159 0.00 -4.11 -10.01
C VAL A 159 -0.04 -4.41 -11.51
N HIS A 160 1.09 -4.81 -12.11
CA HIS A 160 1.16 -5.22 -13.51
C HIS A 160 0.36 -6.52 -13.79
N GLU A 161 0.10 -7.35 -12.78
CA GLU A 161 -0.73 -8.55 -12.91
C GLU A 161 -2.23 -8.22 -13.04
N TYR A 162 -2.64 -7.09 -12.49
CA TYR A 162 -4.04 -6.64 -12.47
C TYR A 162 -4.34 -5.52 -13.46
N ILE A 163 -3.37 -4.62 -13.67
CA ILE A 163 -3.48 -3.49 -14.61
C ILE A 163 -2.43 -3.63 -15.72
N PRO A 164 -2.46 -4.74 -16.49
CA PRO A 164 -1.50 -4.96 -17.55
C PRO A 164 -1.70 -3.96 -18.71
N GLU A 165 -0.64 -3.76 -19.51
CA GLU A 165 -0.70 -2.89 -20.69
C GLU A 165 -1.78 -3.35 -21.69
N SER A 166 -2.03 -4.65 -21.77
CA SER A 166 -3.09 -5.23 -22.61
C SER A 166 -3.79 -6.38 -21.89
N GLY A 167 -5.02 -6.69 -22.29
CA GLY A 167 -5.75 -7.81 -21.72
C GLY A 167 -6.38 -7.54 -20.35
N LEU A 168 -6.84 -6.30 -20.12
CA LEU A 168 -7.45 -5.88 -18.85
C LEU A 168 -8.73 -6.68 -18.56
N ASP A 169 -8.73 -7.42 -17.46
CA ASP A 169 -9.87 -8.19 -16.95
C ASP A 169 -10.79 -7.34 -16.03
N GLU A 170 -11.78 -7.98 -15.41
CA GLU A 170 -12.75 -7.28 -14.53
C GLU A 170 -12.11 -6.71 -13.26
N ALA A 171 -11.14 -7.42 -12.66
CA ALA A 171 -10.39 -6.92 -11.50
C ALA A 171 -9.61 -5.66 -11.87
N GLY A 172 -8.89 -5.70 -12.97
CA GLY A 172 -8.17 -4.54 -13.48
C GLY A 172 -9.08 -3.38 -13.87
N GLN A 173 -10.25 -3.66 -14.48
CA GLN A 173 -11.24 -2.62 -14.75
C GLN A 173 -11.74 -1.95 -13.47
N MET A 174 -11.92 -2.72 -12.38
CA MET A 174 -12.33 -2.18 -11.08
C MET A 174 -11.24 -1.31 -10.48
N LEU A 175 -9.98 -1.75 -10.48
CA LEU A 175 -8.84 -0.96 -9.99
C LEU A 175 -8.65 0.33 -10.80
N ILE A 176 -8.75 0.28 -12.12
CA ILE A 176 -8.74 1.48 -12.98
C ILE A 176 -9.91 2.43 -12.67
N LYS A 177 -11.08 1.89 -12.33
CA LYS A 177 -12.23 2.71 -11.91
C LYS A 177 -11.95 3.42 -10.59
N ILE A 178 -11.33 2.73 -9.61
CA ILE A 178 -10.88 3.32 -8.35
C ILE A 178 -9.85 4.43 -8.66
N ALA A 179 -8.80 4.13 -9.42
CA ALA A 179 -7.79 5.11 -9.79
C ALA A 179 -8.37 6.37 -10.44
N LYS A 180 -9.32 6.22 -11.36
CA LYS A 180 -9.93 7.36 -12.09
C LYS A 180 -10.95 8.16 -11.29
N ARG A 181 -11.63 7.54 -10.32
CA ARG A 181 -12.82 8.14 -9.68
C ARG A 181 -12.77 8.11 -8.15
N GLY A 182 -11.83 7.39 -7.54
CA GLY A 182 -11.74 7.21 -6.09
C GLY A 182 -11.47 8.50 -5.35
N ARG A 183 -10.54 9.34 -5.84
CA ARG A 183 -10.08 10.57 -5.17
C ARG A 183 -11.22 11.44 -4.61
N LYS A 184 -12.26 11.71 -5.40
CA LYS A 184 -13.40 12.52 -4.95
C LYS A 184 -14.33 11.83 -3.96
N HIS A 185 -14.07 10.57 -3.69
CA HIS A 185 -14.78 9.77 -2.68
C HIS A 185 -13.90 9.44 -1.48
N GLY A 186 -12.64 9.91 -1.44
CA GLY A 186 -11.70 9.60 -0.38
C GLY A 186 -10.83 8.38 -0.63
N LEU A 187 -11.06 7.63 -1.72
CA LEU A 187 -10.38 6.36 -1.99
C LEU A 187 -9.20 6.58 -2.95
N GLY A 188 -7.97 6.46 -2.45
CA GLY A 188 -6.75 6.43 -3.24
C GLY A 188 -6.32 5.01 -3.62
N LEU A 189 -5.38 4.94 -4.56
CA LEU A 189 -4.78 3.69 -5.00
C LEU A 189 -3.28 3.90 -5.24
N CYS A 190 -2.46 3.07 -4.59
CA CYS A 190 -1.03 2.97 -4.86
C CYS A 190 -0.72 1.61 -5.48
N GLY A 191 -0.11 1.60 -6.66
CA GLY A 191 0.38 0.38 -7.30
C GLY A 191 1.87 0.22 -7.15
N ILE A 192 2.34 -0.98 -6.82
CA ILE A 192 3.77 -1.32 -6.79
C ILE A 192 4.07 -2.29 -7.93
N SER A 193 5.17 -2.12 -8.64
CA SER A 193 5.56 -3.05 -9.69
C SER A 193 7.07 -3.07 -9.96
N GLN A 194 7.59 -4.26 -10.20
CA GLN A 194 8.94 -4.44 -10.70
C GLN A 194 9.04 -4.33 -12.24
N ARG A 195 7.91 -4.27 -12.96
CA ARG A 195 7.81 -4.26 -14.42
C ARG A 195 7.02 -3.06 -14.94
N PRO A 196 7.55 -1.84 -14.87
CA PRO A 196 6.84 -0.66 -15.37
C PRO A 196 6.39 -0.75 -16.82
N ALA A 197 7.16 -1.47 -17.66
CA ALA A 197 6.82 -1.67 -19.06
C ALA A 197 5.53 -2.48 -19.27
N ASP A 198 5.21 -3.37 -18.33
CA ASP A 198 4.05 -4.25 -18.40
C ASP A 198 2.80 -3.62 -17.75
N VAL A 199 2.96 -2.53 -16.99
CA VAL A 199 1.84 -1.76 -16.43
C VAL A 199 1.23 -0.84 -17.50
N LYS A 200 -0.09 -0.72 -17.48
CA LYS A 200 -0.83 0.19 -18.37
C LYS A 200 -0.31 1.62 -18.26
N LYS A 201 0.19 2.17 -19.37
CA LYS A 201 0.85 3.50 -19.39
C LYS A 201 -0.08 4.61 -18.95
N ASP A 202 -1.38 4.52 -19.31
CA ASP A 202 -2.38 5.50 -18.86
C ASP A 202 -2.55 5.51 -17.33
N PHE A 203 -2.34 4.39 -16.65
CA PHE A 203 -2.36 4.36 -15.19
C PHE A 203 -1.14 5.10 -14.63
N ILE A 204 0.08 4.73 -15.07
CA ILE A 204 1.32 5.35 -14.59
C ILE A 204 1.29 6.87 -14.82
N THR A 205 0.99 7.32 -16.04
CA THR A 205 1.03 8.74 -16.40
C THR A 205 -0.05 9.60 -15.75
N GLN A 206 -1.05 9.00 -15.14
CA GLN A 206 -2.13 9.69 -14.41
C GLN A 206 -1.95 9.62 -12.88
N CYS A 207 -0.87 9.01 -12.39
CA CYS A 207 -0.58 9.02 -10.96
C CYS A 207 -0.17 10.42 -10.50
N ASP A 208 -0.67 10.82 -9.33
CA ASP A 208 -0.41 12.10 -8.70
C ASP A 208 0.98 12.14 -8.03
N TRP A 209 1.53 10.96 -7.70
CA TRP A 209 2.87 10.79 -7.18
C TRP A 209 3.53 9.50 -7.66
N HIS A 210 4.84 9.57 -7.90
CA HIS A 210 5.65 8.48 -8.45
C HIS A 210 6.92 8.32 -7.63
N VAL A 211 7.27 7.07 -7.31
CA VAL A 211 8.55 6.67 -6.74
C VAL A 211 9.25 5.75 -7.74
N TRP A 212 10.38 6.18 -8.25
CA TRP A 212 11.16 5.44 -9.24
C TRP A 212 12.46 4.96 -8.62
N HIS A 213 12.49 3.72 -8.17
CA HIS A 213 13.71 3.03 -7.77
C HIS A 213 14.53 2.60 -8.98
N ARG A 214 15.71 2.01 -8.73
CA ARG A 214 16.61 1.54 -9.78
C ARG A 214 15.89 0.64 -10.79
N LEU A 215 16.03 0.95 -12.07
CA LEU A 215 15.56 0.21 -13.23
C LEU A 215 16.70 0.08 -14.23
N THR A 216 16.94 -1.11 -14.77
CA THR A 216 18.08 -1.39 -15.64
C THR A 216 17.70 -1.92 -17.03
N TRP A 217 16.44 -2.39 -17.21
CA TRP A 217 15.96 -2.90 -18.48
C TRP A 217 15.53 -1.75 -19.40
N ASP A 218 15.91 -1.83 -20.67
CA ASP A 218 15.64 -0.78 -21.66
C ASP A 218 14.14 -0.47 -21.82
N ASN A 219 13.26 -1.50 -21.76
CA ASN A 219 11.82 -1.27 -21.85
C ASN A 219 11.27 -0.50 -20.65
N ASP A 220 11.79 -0.74 -19.45
CA ASP A 220 11.38 -0.04 -18.22
C ASP A 220 11.93 1.38 -18.20
N THR A 221 13.19 1.59 -18.59
CA THR A 221 13.78 2.94 -18.67
C THR A 221 13.12 3.81 -19.75
N LYS A 222 12.52 3.21 -20.78
CA LYS A 222 11.66 3.95 -21.74
C LYS A 222 10.40 4.52 -21.08
N VAL A 223 9.85 3.86 -20.07
CA VAL A 223 8.72 4.41 -19.29
C VAL A 223 9.19 5.60 -18.47
N VAL A 224 10.34 5.50 -17.79
CA VAL A 224 10.96 6.63 -17.07
C VAL A 224 11.18 7.81 -18.03
N ARG A 225 11.76 7.56 -19.20
CA ARG A 225 11.99 8.59 -20.23
C ARG A 225 10.71 9.31 -20.63
N ARG A 226 9.60 8.61 -20.73
CA ARG A 226 8.30 9.19 -21.11
C ARG A 226 7.73 10.08 -20.00
N VAL A 227 7.92 9.70 -18.72
CA VAL A 227 7.31 10.41 -17.58
C VAL A 227 8.24 11.50 -17.05
N LEU A 228 9.53 11.20 -16.84
CA LEU A 228 10.48 12.10 -16.20
C LEU A 228 11.45 12.78 -17.17
N GLY A 229 11.65 12.22 -18.37
CA GLY A 229 12.62 12.72 -19.34
C GLY A 229 13.87 11.85 -19.48
N SER A 230 14.68 12.16 -20.50
CA SER A 230 15.82 11.32 -20.88
C SER A 230 16.93 11.29 -19.83
N GLU A 231 17.22 12.41 -19.16
CA GLU A 231 18.26 12.48 -18.13
C GLU A 231 17.97 11.54 -16.95
N TYR A 232 16.70 11.42 -16.54
CA TYR A 232 16.28 10.53 -15.45
C TYR A 232 16.25 9.06 -15.88
N ALA A 233 15.99 8.78 -17.16
CA ALA A 233 16.05 7.41 -17.69
C ALA A 233 17.47 6.84 -17.67
N ASP A 234 18.48 7.68 -17.80
CA ASP A 234 19.87 7.29 -17.68
C ASP A 234 20.31 7.23 -16.21
N ALA A 235 19.89 8.22 -15.41
CA ALA A 235 20.25 8.32 -13.99
C ALA A 235 19.59 7.24 -13.12
N VAL A 236 18.37 6.80 -13.43
CA VAL A 236 17.64 5.77 -12.65
C VAL A 236 18.38 4.43 -12.57
N GLN A 237 19.22 4.14 -13.58
CA GLN A 237 20.02 2.93 -13.64
C GLN A 237 21.16 2.90 -12.61
N GLN A 238 21.55 4.09 -12.12
CA GLN A 238 22.67 4.28 -11.18
C GLN A 238 22.21 4.48 -9.73
N LEU A 239 20.90 4.41 -9.45
CA LEU A 239 20.40 4.52 -8.09
C LEU A 239 20.86 3.33 -7.25
N SER A 240 21.18 3.58 -5.99
CA SER A 240 21.49 2.56 -4.99
C SER A 240 20.21 1.91 -4.46
N ASP A 241 20.33 0.86 -3.64
CA ASP A 241 19.19 0.24 -3.00
C ASP A 241 18.54 1.21 -2.00
N GLY A 242 17.22 1.32 -2.05
CA GLY A 242 16.44 2.28 -1.27
C GLY A 242 16.46 3.71 -1.80
N GLU A 243 17.33 4.05 -2.76
CA GLU A 243 17.26 5.35 -3.45
C GLU A 243 16.14 5.35 -4.51
N ALA A 244 15.51 6.49 -4.66
CA ALA A 244 14.48 6.69 -5.68
C ALA A 244 14.44 8.14 -6.19
N PHE A 245 13.90 8.33 -7.39
CA PHE A 245 13.39 9.63 -7.82
C PHE A 245 11.92 9.74 -7.38
N LEU A 246 11.63 10.76 -6.60
CA LEU A 246 10.28 11.16 -6.20
C LEU A 246 9.80 12.28 -7.11
N HIS A 247 8.69 12.06 -7.78
CA HIS A 247 7.99 13.05 -8.58
C HIS A 247 6.54 13.17 -8.11
N THR A 248 6.03 14.38 -7.99
CA THR A 248 4.66 14.63 -7.49
C THR A 248 4.01 15.76 -8.29
N ASP A 249 2.71 15.67 -8.54
CA ASP A 249 1.95 16.67 -9.29
C ASP A 249 1.81 18.02 -8.56
N TRP A 250 2.01 18.05 -7.25
CA TRP A 250 1.95 19.28 -6.44
C TRP A 250 3.29 19.98 -6.26
N ASN A 251 4.36 19.38 -6.81
CA ASN A 251 5.68 19.96 -6.78
C ASN A 251 6.40 19.61 -8.09
N ASP A 252 6.70 20.62 -8.91
CA ASP A 252 7.34 20.44 -10.22
C ASP A 252 8.79 19.89 -10.15
N GLN A 253 9.33 19.68 -8.94
CA GLN A 253 10.71 19.21 -8.76
C GLN A 253 10.74 17.69 -8.61
N ILE A 254 11.58 17.03 -9.42
CA ILE A 254 11.96 15.65 -9.20
C ILE A 254 13.07 15.62 -8.16
N LYS A 255 12.83 14.94 -7.03
CA LYS A 255 13.81 14.83 -5.94
C LYS A 255 14.43 13.44 -5.95
N ARG A 256 15.74 13.36 -5.71
CA ARG A 256 16.41 12.10 -5.36
C ARG A 256 16.28 11.93 -3.85
N VAL A 257 15.72 10.79 -3.42
CA VAL A 257 15.37 10.50 -2.03
C VAL A 257 15.99 9.16 -1.64
N GLN A 258 16.60 9.09 -0.47
CA GLN A 258 16.91 7.83 0.19
C GLN A 258 15.76 7.52 1.14
N PHE A 259 14.96 6.49 0.84
CA PHE A 259 13.91 6.03 1.73
C PHE A 259 14.52 5.52 3.04
N ARG A 260 13.89 5.84 4.17
CA ARG A 260 14.22 5.22 5.45
C ARG A 260 13.99 3.71 5.37
N ARG A 261 14.62 2.96 6.22
CA ARG A 261 14.27 1.55 6.38
C ARG A 261 12.95 1.44 7.14
N LYS A 262 12.13 0.47 6.75
CA LYS A 262 10.97 0.07 7.55
C LYS A 262 11.47 -0.38 8.94
N HIS A 263 10.69 -0.17 9.97
CA HIS A 263 11.04 -0.56 11.33
C HIS A 263 10.42 -1.91 11.72
N THR A 264 9.42 -2.37 10.99
CA THR A 264 8.81 -3.67 11.17
C THR A 264 9.63 -4.79 10.54
N PHE A 265 9.37 -6.03 10.96
CA PHE A 265 10.05 -7.23 10.49
C PHE A 265 10.02 -7.33 8.95
N ASP A 266 11.18 -7.72 8.38
CA ASP A 266 11.31 -7.89 6.93
C ASP A 266 10.95 -9.32 6.51
N ALA A 267 9.65 -9.57 6.35
CA ALA A 267 9.12 -10.86 5.94
C ALA A 267 9.52 -11.26 4.51
N GLY A 268 9.81 -10.26 3.64
CA GLY A 268 10.28 -10.47 2.26
C GLY A 268 11.80 -10.63 2.12
N ALA A 269 12.54 -10.69 3.23
CA ALA A 269 13.98 -10.92 3.18
C ALA A 269 14.31 -12.28 2.58
N THR A 270 15.26 -12.30 1.64
CA THR A 270 15.73 -13.57 1.06
C THR A 270 16.28 -14.48 2.18
N PRO A 271 15.76 -15.71 2.32
CA PRO A 271 16.22 -16.63 3.34
C PRO A 271 17.75 -16.82 3.27
N GLY A 272 18.43 -16.61 4.40
CA GLY A 272 19.85 -16.88 4.54
C GLY A 272 20.12 -18.35 4.91
N LEU A 273 21.33 -18.61 5.38
CA LEU A 273 21.70 -19.93 5.92
C LEU A 273 21.37 -20.08 7.41
N GLU A 274 20.96 -19.00 8.06
CA GLU A 274 20.56 -18.97 9.46
C GLU A 274 19.02 -18.95 9.52
N ASP A 275 18.46 -19.73 10.44
CA ASP A 275 17.02 -19.70 10.72
C ASP A 275 16.69 -18.35 11.37
N ILE A 276 15.81 -17.59 10.72
CA ILE A 276 15.28 -16.35 11.27
C ILE A 276 13.97 -16.71 11.97
N GLU A 277 13.94 -16.61 13.29
CA GLU A 277 12.71 -16.73 14.04
C GLU A 277 11.88 -15.43 13.83
N PRO A 278 10.62 -15.55 13.37
CA PRO A 278 9.75 -14.38 13.27
C PRO A 278 9.51 -13.79 14.67
N PRO A 279 9.32 -12.47 14.78
CA PRO A 279 8.99 -11.82 16.05
C PRO A 279 7.60 -12.26 16.54
N ASP A 280 7.29 -11.92 17.80
CA ASP A 280 5.92 -12.04 18.31
C ASP A 280 5.00 -11.10 17.51
N LEU A 281 3.93 -11.65 16.93
CA LEU A 281 3.00 -10.92 16.10
C LEU A 281 1.77 -10.49 16.90
N LYS A 282 1.31 -9.26 16.72
CA LYS A 282 0.08 -8.74 17.32
C LYS A 282 -1.14 -9.38 16.65
N SER A 283 -2.15 -9.67 17.44
CA SER A 283 -3.41 -10.22 16.97
C SER A 283 -4.54 -9.20 17.10
N VAL A 284 -5.43 -9.19 16.13
CA VAL A 284 -6.69 -8.42 16.21
C VAL A 284 -7.59 -9.04 17.27
N ASN A 285 -8.51 -8.25 17.82
CA ASN A 285 -9.48 -8.74 18.79
C ASN A 285 -10.31 -9.90 18.19
N SER A 286 -10.53 -10.97 18.96
CA SER A 286 -11.33 -12.14 18.56
C SER A 286 -12.77 -11.79 18.16
N ASP A 287 -13.33 -10.71 18.68
CA ASP A 287 -14.67 -10.24 18.31
C ASP A 287 -14.72 -9.82 16.83
N ILE A 288 -13.62 -9.26 16.30
CA ILE A 288 -13.50 -8.86 14.90
C ILE A 288 -13.43 -10.07 13.98
N LEU A 289 -12.68 -11.12 14.39
CA LEU A 289 -12.60 -12.37 13.63
C LEU A 289 -13.97 -13.04 13.54
N SER A 290 -14.73 -13.07 14.65
CA SER A 290 -16.07 -13.66 14.69
C SER A 290 -17.11 -12.93 13.83
N GLU A 291 -16.85 -11.68 13.43
CA GLU A 291 -17.72 -10.96 12.50
C GLU A 291 -17.52 -11.40 11.03
N LEU A 292 -16.39 -12.04 10.73
CA LEU A 292 -16.07 -12.56 9.39
C LEU A 292 -16.49 -14.03 9.21
N GLU A 293 -16.58 -14.81 10.29
CA GLU A 293 -17.12 -16.19 10.31
C GLU A 293 -18.64 -16.21 10.03
#